data_95e625c3fce63a9f5e5f9848384db9fd
#
_entry.id   95e625c3fce63a9f5e5f9848384db9fd
#
_cell.length_a   1.000
_cell.length_b   1.000
_cell.length_c   1.000
_cell.angle_alpha   90.00
_cell.angle_beta   90.00
_cell.angle_gamma   90.00
#
_symmetry.space_group_name_H-M   'P 1'
#
loop_
_entity.id
_entity.type
_entity.pdbx_description
1 polymer ?
#
loop_
_entity_poly.entity_id
_entity_poly.type
_entity_poly.pdbx_seq_one_letter_code
_entity_poly.pdbx_strand_id
1 'polypeptide(L)'
;MHGVFLNAFEYQISARVGSFSRIALNQSIINSKKGIYPTGSYVTTTGALQVDVSLLPKGIENHKLGFGVGGEIGALAYDSTKFLIDEVNPKAGFQPANWYYMGRWEGYLMQHSQNWTREQKAQNARPYVLYNLYLDYQYKDIFGIKLGRYPSKALFLSGFNQGFELFYRWKKFRIEWFSTFGRALANEQSIRDFYAPVNYKQKANYGMHNLNLIYENKYIRVVPFIWFYPKNFNAPGFEITHDTKSYWKTDWRIQTTFYA
;
A
#
# COMPACT_ATOMS: atom_id res chain seq x y z
N MET A 1 19.20 -28.12 -38.32
CA MET A 1 18.11 -27.74 -37.40
C MET A 1 18.71 -27.15 -36.16
N HIS A 2 18.67 -25.83 -36.01
CA HIS A 2 19.09 -25.16 -34.79
C HIS A 2 17.89 -25.17 -33.84
N GLY A 3 17.95 -25.99 -32.81
CA GLY A 3 16.94 -25.98 -31.75
C GLY A 3 17.01 -24.66 -31.00
N VAL A 4 16.04 -23.82 -31.15
CA VAL A 4 15.82 -22.67 -30.28
C VAL A 4 15.40 -23.24 -28.93
N PHE A 5 16.34 -23.33 -27.99
CA PHE A 5 15.99 -23.52 -26.58
C PHE A 5 15.25 -22.28 -26.12
N LEU A 6 13.94 -22.34 -26.07
CA LEU A 6 13.12 -21.36 -25.36
C LEU A 6 13.54 -21.45 -23.88
N ASN A 7 14.40 -20.54 -23.46
CA ASN A 7 14.70 -20.36 -22.04
C ASN A 7 13.38 -20.07 -21.33
N ALA A 8 13.00 -20.92 -20.40
CA ALA A 8 11.77 -20.79 -19.67
C ALA A 8 11.73 -19.46 -18.90
N PHE A 9 10.59 -18.82 -18.90
CA PHE A 9 10.33 -17.65 -18.06
C PHE A 9 10.55 -18.02 -16.58
N GLU A 10 11.14 -17.11 -15.81
CA GLU A 10 11.21 -17.28 -14.36
C GLU A 10 9.93 -16.78 -13.75
N TYR A 11 9.37 -17.56 -12.84
CA TYR A 11 8.22 -17.13 -12.06
C TYR A 11 8.41 -17.46 -10.58
N GLN A 12 7.77 -16.67 -9.74
CA GLN A 12 7.69 -16.88 -8.30
C GLN A 12 6.23 -16.88 -7.88
N ILE A 13 5.83 -17.89 -7.13
CA ILE A 13 4.51 -17.95 -6.49
C ILE A 13 4.72 -17.76 -5.00
N SER A 14 3.96 -16.85 -4.40
CA SER A 14 3.96 -16.59 -2.97
C SER A 14 2.54 -16.69 -2.44
N ALA A 15 2.36 -17.40 -1.34
CA ALA A 15 1.09 -17.52 -0.65
C ALA A 15 1.27 -17.17 0.83
N ARG A 16 0.25 -16.53 1.41
CA ARG A 16 0.21 -16.17 2.82
C ARG A 16 -1.17 -16.46 3.38
N VAL A 17 -1.19 -17.03 4.58
CA VAL A 17 -2.39 -17.11 5.42
C VAL A 17 -2.04 -16.42 6.74
N GLY A 18 -2.92 -15.56 7.21
CA GLY A 18 -2.70 -14.79 8.42
C GLY A 18 -3.97 -14.64 9.23
N SER A 19 -3.79 -14.40 10.52
CA SER A 19 -4.87 -14.03 11.43
C SER A 19 -4.37 -12.95 12.37
N PHE A 20 -5.22 -11.98 12.64
CA PHE A 20 -4.96 -10.95 13.64
C PHE A 20 -6.07 -10.96 14.68
N SER A 21 -5.70 -10.90 15.95
CA SER A 21 -6.65 -10.82 17.05
C SER A 21 -6.38 -9.59 17.91
N ARG A 22 -7.45 -8.92 18.30
CA ARG A 22 -7.45 -7.88 19.31
C ARG A 22 -8.48 -8.20 20.34
N ILE A 23 -8.10 -8.19 21.60
CA ILE A 23 -9.00 -8.46 22.73
C ILE A 23 -8.92 -7.26 23.68
N ALA A 24 -10.04 -6.60 23.89
CA ALA A 24 -10.15 -5.55 24.90
C ALA A 24 -10.51 -6.20 26.23
N LEU A 25 -9.74 -5.91 27.27
CA LEU A 25 -9.99 -6.44 28.61
C LEU A 25 -11.17 -5.75 29.31
N ASN A 26 -11.56 -4.59 28.83
CA ASN A 26 -12.68 -3.82 29.38
C ASN A 26 -13.54 -3.31 28.20
N GLN A 27 -14.65 -3.96 27.96
CA GLN A 27 -15.57 -3.56 26.88
C GLN A 27 -16.65 -2.66 27.46
N SER A 28 -16.65 -1.41 27.05
CA SER A 28 -17.79 -0.53 27.27
C SER A 28 -18.93 -0.84 26.27
N ILE A 29 -20.15 -0.64 26.69
CA ILE A 29 -21.34 -0.69 25.82
C ILE A 29 -21.13 0.29 24.65
N ILE A 30 -21.42 -0.16 23.43
CA ILE A 30 -21.26 0.66 22.24
C ILE A 30 -22.34 1.75 22.24
N ASN A 31 -21.87 2.97 22.16
CA ASN A 31 -22.75 4.13 22.01
C ASN A 31 -22.42 4.83 20.69
N SER A 32 -23.33 4.71 19.74
CA SER A 32 -23.15 5.27 18.40
C SER A 32 -23.06 6.80 18.38
N LYS A 33 -23.67 7.48 19.36
CA LYS A 33 -23.58 8.94 19.50
C LYS A 33 -22.20 9.38 19.97
N LYS A 34 -21.49 8.55 20.72
CA LYS A 34 -20.12 8.83 21.18
C LYS A 34 -19.05 8.43 20.15
N GLY A 35 -19.46 7.94 18.98
CA GLY A 35 -18.53 7.53 17.93
C GLY A 35 -17.65 6.33 18.28
N ILE A 36 -17.99 5.55 19.33
CA ILE A 36 -17.27 4.33 19.71
C ILE A 36 -17.59 3.26 18.68
N TYR A 37 -16.69 3.13 17.73
CA TYR A 37 -16.81 2.21 16.62
C TYR A 37 -15.46 2.10 15.90
N PRO A 38 -15.07 0.90 15.52
CA PRO A 38 -15.62 -0.42 15.81
C PRO A 38 -15.17 -0.94 17.18
N THR A 39 -15.70 -2.09 17.60
CA THR A 39 -15.46 -2.70 18.92
C THR A 39 -14.01 -2.96 19.28
N GLY A 40 -13.80 -3.10 20.58
CA GLY A 40 -12.49 -3.41 21.14
C GLY A 40 -11.98 -4.82 20.84
N SER A 41 -12.86 -5.82 20.61
CA SER A 41 -12.46 -7.22 20.42
C SER A 41 -12.92 -7.77 19.09
N TYR A 42 -11.96 -8.27 18.29
CA TYR A 42 -12.24 -8.89 17.00
C TYR A 42 -11.11 -9.83 16.59
N VAL A 43 -11.42 -10.76 15.72
CA VAL A 43 -10.46 -11.66 15.08
C VAL A 43 -10.70 -11.66 13.58
N THR A 44 -9.66 -11.43 12.82
CA THR A 44 -9.67 -11.48 11.36
C THR A 44 -8.86 -12.66 10.87
N THR A 45 -9.18 -13.14 9.67
CA THR A 45 -8.42 -14.17 8.97
C THR A 45 -8.30 -13.77 7.52
N THR A 46 -7.12 -13.88 6.95
CA THR A 46 -6.85 -13.52 5.55
C THR A 46 -6.06 -14.62 4.84
N GLY A 47 -6.24 -14.67 3.52
CA GLY A 47 -5.42 -15.48 2.61
C GLY A 47 -5.03 -14.66 1.39
N ALA A 48 -3.77 -14.70 1.01
CA ALA A 48 -3.22 -13.98 -0.13
C ALA A 48 -2.45 -14.92 -1.05
N LEU A 49 -2.53 -14.65 -2.34
CA LEU A 49 -1.76 -15.33 -3.38
C LEU A 49 -1.18 -14.28 -4.33
N GLN A 50 0.09 -14.46 -4.71
CA GLN A 50 0.79 -13.61 -5.66
C GLN A 50 1.62 -14.45 -6.61
N VAL A 51 1.64 -14.04 -7.88
CA VAL A 51 2.50 -14.59 -8.93
C VAL A 51 3.27 -13.43 -9.55
N ASP A 52 4.60 -13.57 -9.58
CA ASP A 52 5.52 -12.65 -10.23
C ASP A 52 6.25 -13.40 -11.35
N VAL A 53 6.34 -12.79 -12.53
CA VAL A 53 6.92 -13.42 -13.72
C VAL A 53 7.96 -12.49 -14.32
N SER A 54 9.13 -13.03 -14.63
CA SER A 54 10.12 -12.38 -15.49
C SER A 54 9.76 -12.67 -16.95
N LEU A 55 9.44 -11.63 -17.71
CA LEU A 55 9.00 -11.75 -19.11
C LEU A 55 10.17 -11.80 -20.11
N LEU A 56 11.40 -11.59 -19.64
CA LEU A 56 12.60 -11.69 -20.48
C LEU A 56 13.34 -12.99 -20.20
N PRO A 57 13.87 -13.64 -21.25
CA PRO A 57 14.69 -14.84 -21.11
C PRO A 57 15.96 -14.60 -20.29
N LYS A 58 16.45 -15.66 -19.63
CA LYS A 58 17.78 -15.67 -19.03
C LYS A 58 18.84 -15.33 -20.09
N GLY A 59 19.76 -14.44 -19.77
CA GLY A 59 20.83 -14.01 -20.69
C GLY A 59 20.67 -12.61 -21.28
N ILE A 60 19.53 -11.96 -21.06
CA ILE A 60 19.38 -10.53 -21.35
C ILE A 60 19.81 -9.72 -20.12
N GLU A 61 21.13 -9.51 -19.98
CA GLU A 61 21.71 -8.95 -18.75
C GLU A 61 21.33 -7.48 -18.46
N ASN A 62 21.03 -6.71 -19.50
CA ASN A 62 20.84 -5.25 -19.37
C ASN A 62 19.39 -4.82 -19.18
N HIS A 63 18.44 -5.70 -19.43
CA HIS A 63 17.03 -5.42 -19.39
C HIS A 63 16.32 -6.36 -18.41
N LYS A 64 15.40 -5.83 -17.65
CA LYS A 64 14.47 -6.62 -16.86
C LYS A 64 13.05 -6.17 -17.21
N LEU A 65 12.16 -7.12 -17.44
CA LEU A 65 10.75 -6.86 -17.64
C LEU A 65 9.97 -7.86 -16.78
N GLY A 66 9.28 -7.34 -15.80
CA GLY A 66 8.50 -8.12 -14.84
C GLY A 66 7.02 -7.79 -14.91
N PHE A 67 6.21 -8.78 -14.63
CA PHE A 67 4.78 -8.67 -14.45
C PHE A 67 4.40 -9.37 -13.14
N GLY A 68 3.50 -8.77 -12.38
CA GLY A 68 3.00 -9.39 -11.15
C GLY A 68 1.49 -9.24 -11.03
N VAL A 69 0.85 -10.29 -10.49
CA VAL A 69 -0.55 -10.30 -10.11
C VAL A 69 -0.69 -10.91 -8.73
N GLY A 70 -1.51 -10.30 -7.87
CA GLY A 70 -1.73 -10.81 -6.52
C GLY A 70 -2.99 -10.25 -5.88
N GLY A 71 -3.69 -11.11 -5.15
CA GLY A 71 -4.92 -10.78 -4.46
C GLY A 71 -4.93 -11.29 -3.02
N GLU A 72 -5.74 -10.67 -2.20
CA GLU A 72 -6.01 -11.06 -0.82
C GLU A 72 -7.51 -11.09 -0.58
N ILE A 73 -7.95 -12.10 0.15
CA ILE A 73 -9.31 -12.25 0.64
C ILE A 73 -9.26 -12.40 2.16
N GLY A 74 -10.26 -11.86 2.86
CA GLY A 74 -10.34 -11.94 4.31
C GLY A 74 -11.74 -12.11 4.84
N ALA A 75 -11.81 -12.50 6.10
CA ALA A 75 -13.05 -12.62 6.84
C ALA A 75 -12.87 -12.14 8.28
N LEU A 76 -13.96 -11.69 8.88
CA LEU A 76 -14.04 -11.43 10.30
C LEU A 76 -14.52 -12.70 11.02
N ALA A 77 -13.58 -13.43 11.63
CA ALA A 77 -13.87 -14.68 12.31
C ALA A 77 -14.62 -14.48 13.64
N TYR A 78 -14.30 -13.39 14.34
CA TYR A 78 -14.96 -13.00 15.58
C TYR A 78 -15.15 -11.50 15.66
N ASP A 79 -16.28 -11.08 16.22
CA ASP A 79 -16.62 -9.68 16.49
C ASP A 79 -17.49 -9.59 17.73
N SER A 80 -16.99 -8.93 18.76
CA SER A 80 -17.71 -8.76 20.01
C SER A 80 -18.94 -7.86 19.89
N THR A 81 -19.04 -7.04 18.84
CA THR A 81 -20.21 -6.18 18.61
C THR A 81 -21.50 -6.95 18.35
N LYS A 82 -21.41 -8.17 17.85
CA LYS A 82 -22.59 -9.00 17.61
C LYS A 82 -23.41 -9.27 18.86
N PHE A 83 -22.79 -9.13 20.03
CA PHE A 83 -23.36 -9.45 21.32
C PHE A 83 -23.66 -8.21 22.17
N LEU A 84 -23.37 -7.01 21.67
CA LEU A 84 -23.55 -5.76 22.39
C LEU A 84 -24.82 -5.04 21.90
N ILE A 85 -25.64 -4.61 22.86
CA ILE A 85 -26.83 -3.80 22.61
C ILE A 85 -26.37 -2.35 22.44
N ASP A 86 -26.76 -1.70 21.35
CA ASP A 86 -26.59 -0.25 21.19
C ASP A 86 -27.71 0.44 21.99
N GLU A 87 -27.36 1.06 23.14
CA GLU A 87 -28.29 1.77 23.99
C GLU A 87 -29.02 2.92 23.29
N VAL A 88 -28.42 3.49 22.25
CA VAL A 88 -29.01 4.62 21.53
C VAL A 88 -29.93 4.17 20.41
N ASN A 89 -29.67 3.01 19.83
CA ASN A 89 -30.45 2.42 18.77
C ASN A 89 -30.48 0.89 18.91
N PRO A 90 -31.33 0.35 19.78
CA PRO A 90 -31.43 -1.10 20.05
C PRO A 90 -31.70 -1.93 18.80
N LYS A 91 -32.34 -1.36 17.78
CA LYS A 91 -32.62 -2.02 16.50
C LYS A 91 -31.37 -2.05 15.56
N ALA A 92 -30.40 -1.21 15.82
CA ALA A 92 -29.15 -1.15 15.04
C ALA A 92 -28.00 -1.94 15.69
N GLY A 93 -28.32 -2.91 16.54
CA GLY A 93 -27.35 -3.74 17.29
C GLY A 93 -26.37 -4.53 16.42
N PHE A 94 -26.40 -4.36 15.13
CA PHE A 94 -25.43 -4.91 14.19
C PHE A 94 -24.52 -3.79 13.67
N GLN A 95 -23.30 -3.75 14.19
CA GLN A 95 -22.25 -2.90 13.63
C GLN A 95 -21.61 -3.63 12.45
N PRO A 96 -21.45 -3.00 11.27
CA PRO A 96 -20.80 -3.64 10.13
C PRO A 96 -19.27 -3.68 10.32
N ALA A 97 -18.79 -4.33 11.39
CA ALA A 97 -17.38 -4.47 11.67
C ALA A 97 -16.66 -5.23 10.54
N ASN A 98 -17.36 -6.13 9.87
CA ASN A 98 -16.87 -6.78 8.68
C ASN A 98 -16.49 -5.76 7.59
N TRP A 99 -17.38 -4.81 7.29
CA TRP A 99 -17.05 -3.75 6.35
C TRP A 99 -15.89 -2.89 6.84
N TYR A 100 -15.82 -2.61 8.13
CA TYR A 100 -14.78 -1.72 8.66
C TYR A 100 -13.39 -2.35 8.57
N TYR A 101 -13.23 -3.61 8.96
CA TYR A 101 -11.93 -4.29 9.00
C TYR A 101 -11.64 -5.06 7.71
N MET A 102 -12.61 -5.84 7.24
CA MET A 102 -12.41 -6.80 6.17
C MET A 102 -13.28 -6.51 4.96
N GLY A 103 -13.26 -5.29 4.45
CA GLY A 103 -14.03 -5.04 3.24
C GLY A 103 -14.40 -3.59 3.00
N ARG A 104 -13.69 -2.66 3.60
CA ARG A 104 -13.98 -1.24 3.41
C ARG A 104 -13.81 -0.84 1.95
N TRP A 105 -14.93 -0.43 1.38
CA TRP A 105 -14.97 0.13 0.04
C TRP A 105 -16.01 1.25 -0.01
N GLU A 106 -15.61 2.39 -0.52
CA GLU A 106 -16.42 3.60 -0.56
C GLU A 106 -16.61 4.11 -2.01
N GLY A 107 -16.30 3.26 -2.99
CA GLY A 107 -16.12 3.69 -4.38
C GLY A 107 -14.74 4.32 -4.59
N TYR A 108 -14.23 4.23 -5.80
CA TYR A 108 -12.87 4.70 -6.09
C TYR A 108 -12.68 6.18 -5.75
N LEU A 109 -13.63 7.05 -6.06
CA LEU A 109 -13.60 8.48 -5.75
C LEU A 109 -14.33 8.83 -4.45
N MET A 110 -14.65 7.85 -3.61
CA MET A 110 -15.42 8.03 -2.37
C MET A 110 -16.81 8.66 -2.58
N GLN A 111 -17.38 8.52 -3.75
CA GLN A 111 -18.65 9.18 -4.12
C GLN A 111 -19.88 8.37 -3.72
N HIS A 112 -19.73 7.04 -3.55
CA HIS A 112 -20.87 6.15 -3.38
C HIS A 112 -21.32 5.99 -1.94
N SER A 113 -20.42 6.12 -0.97
CA SER A 113 -20.70 5.76 0.43
C SER A 113 -21.18 6.90 1.31
N GLN A 114 -21.18 8.13 0.82
CA GLN A 114 -21.52 9.31 1.64
C GLN A 114 -22.92 9.24 2.23
N ASN A 115 -23.86 8.66 1.50
CA ASN A 115 -25.27 8.54 1.90
C ASN A 115 -25.66 7.11 2.29
N TRP A 116 -24.71 6.18 2.37
CA TRP A 116 -25.02 4.79 2.71
C TRP A 116 -25.30 4.64 4.20
N THR A 117 -26.37 3.93 4.51
CA THR A 117 -26.62 3.43 5.85
C THR A 117 -25.58 2.41 6.26
N ARG A 118 -25.54 2.01 7.52
CA ARG A 118 -24.62 0.99 8.03
C ARG A 118 -24.86 -0.37 7.37
N GLU A 119 -26.14 -0.72 7.18
CA GLU A 119 -26.54 -1.94 6.48
C GLU A 119 -26.08 -1.94 5.03
N GLN A 120 -26.26 -0.84 4.32
CA GLN A 120 -25.78 -0.69 2.95
C GLN A 120 -24.24 -0.81 2.86
N LYS A 121 -23.52 -0.24 3.82
CA LYS A 121 -22.05 -0.42 3.90
C LYS A 121 -21.65 -1.87 4.12
N ALA A 122 -22.36 -2.57 5.01
CA ALA A 122 -22.11 -3.99 5.28
C ALA A 122 -22.41 -4.88 4.06
N GLN A 123 -23.52 -4.62 3.37
CA GLN A 123 -23.92 -5.35 2.15
C GLN A 123 -22.97 -5.12 0.97
N ASN A 124 -22.33 -3.95 0.91
CA ASN A 124 -21.36 -3.59 -0.12
C ASN A 124 -19.90 -3.83 0.31
N ALA A 125 -19.67 -4.56 1.40
CA ALA A 125 -18.33 -4.93 1.82
C ALA A 125 -17.65 -5.79 0.75
N ARG A 126 -16.38 -5.49 0.47
CA ARG A 126 -15.52 -6.22 -0.46
C ARG A 126 -14.37 -6.85 0.31
N PRO A 127 -14.57 -8.06 0.88
CA PRO A 127 -13.54 -8.71 1.70
C PRO A 127 -12.39 -9.28 0.86
N TYR A 128 -12.11 -8.65 -0.27
CA TYR A 128 -11.03 -9.00 -1.18
C TYR A 128 -10.45 -7.75 -1.84
N VAL A 129 -9.20 -7.84 -2.25
CA VAL A 129 -8.51 -6.79 -3.00
C VAL A 129 -7.49 -7.39 -3.96
N LEU A 130 -7.47 -6.93 -5.20
CA LEU A 130 -6.39 -7.18 -6.14
C LEU A 130 -5.28 -6.14 -5.87
N TYR A 131 -4.38 -6.45 -4.94
CA TYR A 131 -3.39 -5.50 -4.44
C TYR A 131 -2.18 -5.36 -5.35
N ASN A 132 -1.82 -6.42 -6.10
CA ASN A 132 -0.78 -6.40 -7.11
C ASN A 132 -1.37 -6.65 -8.49
N LEU A 133 -1.04 -5.78 -9.43
CA LEU A 133 -1.24 -5.92 -10.87
C LEU A 133 -0.34 -4.89 -11.54
N TYR A 134 0.89 -5.27 -11.84
CA TYR A 134 1.89 -4.31 -12.29
C TYR A 134 2.74 -4.84 -13.45
N LEU A 135 3.29 -3.89 -14.21
CA LEU A 135 4.39 -4.07 -15.14
C LEU A 135 5.59 -3.29 -14.63
N ASP A 136 6.78 -3.91 -14.64
CA ASP A 136 8.03 -3.35 -14.17
C ASP A 136 9.10 -3.53 -15.25
N TYR A 137 9.62 -2.43 -15.78
CA TYR A 137 10.74 -2.45 -16.74
C TYR A 137 11.92 -1.72 -16.15
N GLN A 138 13.10 -2.31 -16.32
CA GLN A 138 14.36 -1.72 -15.90
C GLN A 138 15.45 -1.96 -16.95
N TYR A 139 16.17 -0.89 -17.27
CA TYR A 139 17.40 -0.93 -18.08
C TYR A 139 18.59 -0.68 -17.17
N LYS A 140 19.38 -1.73 -16.90
CA LYS A 140 20.49 -1.70 -15.92
C LYS A 140 20.02 -1.05 -14.61
N ASP A 141 20.88 -0.25 -13.98
CA ASP A 141 20.54 0.64 -12.86
C ASP A 141 20.45 2.11 -13.33
N ILE A 142 20.18 2.33 -14.61
CA ILE A 142 20.15 3.65 -15.24
C ILE A 142 18.73 4.19 -15.33
N PHE A 143 17.80 3.36 -15.75
CA PHE A 143 16.40 3.74 -15.93
C PHE A 143 15.48 2.62 -15.49
N GLY A 144 14.36 2.98 -14.90
CA GLY A 144 13.29 2.03 -14.60
C GLY A 144 11.95 2.72 -14.51
N ILE A 145 10.91 1.94 -14.84
CA ILE A 145 9.50 2.36 -14.71
C ILE A 145 8.68 1.18 -14.21
N LYS A 146 7.84 1.43 -13.22
CA LYS A 146 6.85 0.50 -12.70
C LYS A 146 5.47 1.13 -12.77
N LEU A 147 4.51 0.41 -13.31
CA LEU A 147 3.15 0.88 -13.57
C LEU A 147 2.14 -0.10 -12.99
N GLY A 148 1.06 0.40 -12.42
CA GLY A 148 -0.07 -0.41 -11.97
C GLY A 148 -0.30 -0.40 -10.48
N ARG A 149 -0.64 -1.56 -9.91
CA ARG A 149 -0.87 -1.77 -8.47
C ARG A 149 0.30 -2.54 -7.88
N TYR A 150 0.93 -2.00 -6.85
CA TYR A 150 2.13 -2.57 -6.22
C TYR A 150 2.36 -1.98 -4.82
N PRO A 151 3.15 -2.65 -3.94
CA PRO A 151 3.51 -2.08 -2.64
C PRO A 151 4.33 -0.81 -2.82
N SER A 152 3.91 0.27 -2.16
CA SER A 152 4.64 1.54 -2.19
C SER A 152 5.92 1.46 -1.35
N LYS A 153 7.00 2.04 -1.90
CA LYS A 153 8.26 2.30 -1.19
C LYS A 153 8.50 3.80 -0.99
N ALA A 154 7.54 4.64 -1.38
CA ALA A 154 7.68 6.09 -1.27
C ALA A 154 7.70 6.52 0.19
N LEU A 155 8.53 7.51 0.50
CA LEU A 155 8.66 8.09 1.83
C LEU A 155 7.30 8.64 2.30
N PHE A 156 6.93 8.37 3.55
CA PHE A 156 5.64 8.76 4.17
C PHE A 156 4.39 8.12 3.55
N LEU A 157 4.52 7.21 2.59
CA LEU A 157 3.38 6.57 1.96
C LEU A 157 3.52 5.04 2.02
N SER A 158 2.86 4.41 2.96
CA SER A 158 2.80 2.96 3.12
C SER A 158 1.58 2.34 2.44
N GLY A 159 1.56 1.02 2.32
CA GLY A 159 0.47 0.25 1.73
C GLY A 159 0.63 0.03 0.22
N PHE A 160 -0.47 -0.37 -0.43
CA PHE A 160 -0.45 -0.63 -1.87
C PHE A 160 -0.81 0.63 -2.64
N ASN A 161 -0.05 0.87 -3.70
CA ASN A 161 -0.21 1.99 -4.61
C ASN A 161 -0.91 1.56 -5.91
N GLN A 162 -1.67 2.45 -6.50
CA GLN A 162 -2.12 2.37 -7.88
C GLN A 162 -1.62 3.62 -8.61
N GLY A 163 -0.59 3.45 -9.42
CA GLY A 163 0.08 4.57 -10.06
C GLY A 163 1.32 4.16 -10.83
N PHE A 164 2.35 4.98 -10.73
CA PHE A 164 3.63 4.67 -11.35
C PHE A 164 4.81 5.16 -10.51
N GLU A 165 5.94 4.52 -10.72
CA GLU A 165 7.26 4.95 -10.28
C GLU A 165 8.18 4.94 -11.47
N LEU A 166 9.03 5.96 -11.58
CA LEU A 166 10.11 5.97 -12.55
C LEU A 166 11.38 6.49 -11.90
N PHE A 167 12.52 6.02 -12.38
CA PHE A 167 13.79 6.59 -12.01
C PHE A 167 14.72 6.71 -13.21
N TYR A 168 15.62 7.69 -13.11
CA TYR A 168 16.76 7.85 -14.01
C TYR A 168 18.01 8.15 -13.18
N ARG A 169 19.09 7.38 -13.42
CA ARG A 169 20.38 7.54 -12.75
C ARG A 169 21.44 8.04 -13.72
N TRP A 170 22.13 9.08 -13.29
CA TRP A 170 23.30 9.60 -13.98
C TRP A 170 24.45 9.78 -12.99
N LYS A 171 25.48 8.91 -13.09
CA LYS A 171 26.62 8.87 -12.15
C LYS A 171 26.15 8.71 -10.70
N LYS A 172 26.42 9.73 -9.86
CA LYS A 172 26.06 9.78 -8.44
C LYS A 172 24.67 10.37 -8.16
N PHE A 173 23.99 10.81 -9.20
CA PHE A 173 22.66 11.40 -9.10
C PHE A 173 21.60 10.42 -9.59
N ARG A 174 20.47 10.43 -8.90
CA ARG A 174 19.28 9.69 -9.32
C ARG A 174 18.05 10.59 -9.13
N ILE A 175 17.23 10.68 -10.14
CA ILE A 175 15.92 11.34 -10.07
C ILE A 175 14.88 10.23 -9.95
N GLU A 176 13.95 10.39 -9.03
CA GLU A 176 12.80 9.48 -8.87
C GLU A 176 11.53 10.27 -8.93
N TRP A 177 10.55 9.77 -9.66
CA TRP A 177 9.21 10.28 -9.67
C TRP A 177 8.23 9.17 -9.30
N PHE A 178 7.50 9.39 -8.24
CA PHE A 178 6.43 8.54 -7.76
C PHE A 178 5.09 9.24 -7.94
N SER A 179 4.06 8.49 -8.33
CA SER A 179 2.69 8.98 -8.44
C SER A 179 1.71 7.95 -7.90
N THR A 180 0.73 8.42 -7.14
CA THR A 180 -0.37 7.61 -6.64
C THR A 180 -1.71 8.21 -7.03
N PHE A 181 -2.53 7.40 -7.70
CA PHE A 181 -3.92 7.70 -8.03
C PHE A 181 -4.88 6.87 -7.21
N GLY A 182 -4.39 5.87 -6.48
CA GLY A 182 -5.18 5.03 -5.60
C GLY A 182 -4.33 4.32 -4.56
N ARG A 183 -4.94 4.05 -3.41
CA ARG A 183 -4.33 3.33 -2.30
C ARG A 183 -5.24 2.24 -1.80
N ALA A 184 -4.65 1.15 -1.35
CA ALA A 184 -5.35 0.04 -0.72
C ALA A 184 -4.59 -0.43 0.53
N LEU A 185 -5.29 -1.16 1.39
CA LEU A 185 -4.71 -1.93 2.48
C LEU A 185 -5.02 -3.40 2.25
N ALA A 186 -4.01 -4.25 2.42
CA ALA A 186 -4.12 -5.69 2.32
C ALA A 186 -3.16 -6.30 3.33
N ASN A 187 -3.67 -6.67 4.49
CA ASN A 187 -2.92 -7.32 5.55
C ASN A 187 -3.88 -8.07 6.49
N GLU A 188 -3.31 -8.82 7.43
CA GLU A 188 -4.06 -9.67 8.36
C GLU A 188 -5.09 -8.89 9.19
N GLN A 189 -4.83 -7.62 9.46
CA GLN A 189 -5.70 -6.78 10.30
C GLN A 189 -6.84 -6.18 9.50
N SER A 190 -6.62 -5.80 8.23
CA SER A 190 -7.60 -5.06 7.46
C SER A 190 -7.45 -5.23 5.96
N ILE A 191 -8.58 -5.31 5.27
CA ILE A 191 -8.68 -5.19 3.81
C ILE A 191 -9.51 -3.94 3.50
N ARG A 192 -8.91 -3.06 2.71
CA ARG A 192 -9.56 -1.89 2.12
C ARG A 192 -9.23 -1.83 0.64
N ASP A 193 -10.25 -1.93 -0.20
CA ASP A 193 -10.10 -1.83 -1.64
C ASP A 193 -9.66 -0.41 -2.06
N PHE A 194 -9.13 -0.29 -3.26
CA PHE A 194 -8.53 0.95 -3.77
C PHE A 194 -9.47 2.14 -3.70
N TYR A 195 -8.96 3.22 -3.16
CA TYR A 195 -9.61 4.53 -3.11
C TYR A 195 -8.65 5.61 -3.58
N ALA A 196 -9.18 6.61 -4.25
CA ALA A 196 -8.40 7.74 -4.72
C ALA A 196 -8.07 8.70 -3.57
N PRO A 197 -6.86 9.26 -3.51
CA PRO A 197 -6.49 10.29 -2.55
C PRO A 197 -7.10 11.65 -2.98
N VAL A 198 -8.42 11.75 -3.03
CA VAL A 198 -9.13 12.97 -3.43
C VAL A 198 -9.94 13.55 -2.29
N ASN A 199 -10.04 14.87 -2.28
CA ASN A 199 -11.06 15.54 -1.50
C ASN A 199 -12.42 15.28 -2.20
N TYR A 200 -13.44 14.86 -1.44
CA TYR A 200 -14.80 14.59 -1.97
C TYR A 200 -15.43 15.78 -2.72
N LYS A 201 -14.93 17.01 -2.51
CA LYS A 201 -15.33 18.21 -3.26
C LYS A 201 -14.75 18.25 -4.67
N GLN A 202 -13.72 17.48 -4.94
CA GLN A 202 -13.06 17.44 -6.26
C GLN A 202 -13.55 16.22 -7.03
N LYS A 203 -14.21 16.44 -8.15
CA LYS A 203 -14.71 15.37 -9.03
C LYS A 203 -13.62 14.67 -9.84
N ALA A 204 -12.38 15.16 -9.80
CA ALA A 204 -11.26 14.62 -10.58
C ALA A 204 -10.14 14.16 -9.65
N ASN A 205 -9.54 13.01 -9.99
CA ASN A 205 -8.36 12.50 -9.31
C ASN A 205 -7.10 12.96 -10.05
N TYR A 206 -6.45 13.97 -9.51
CA TYR A 206 -5.18 14.47 -10.06
C TYR A 206 -3.97 13.66 -9.60
N GLY A 207 -4.15 12.73 -8.66
CA GLY A 207 -3.06 11.99 -8.04
C GLY A 207 -2.25 12.81 -7.04
N MET A 208 -1.49 12.11 -6.23
CA MET A 208 -0.47 12.67 -5.36
C MET A 208 0.90 12.24 -5.88
N HIS A 209 1.84 13.16 -5.92
CA HIS A 209 3.13 12.95 -6.58
C HIS A 209 4.28 13.27 -5.63
N ASN A 210 5.38 12.58 -5.81
CA ASN A 210 6.64 12.85 -5.14
C ASN A 210 7.77 12.87 -6.16
N LEU A 211 8.59 13.90 -6.12
CA LEU A 211 9.80 14.01 -6.91
C LEU A 211 11.00 14.10 -5.97
N ASN A 212 11.96 13.21 -6.15
CA ASN A 212 13.20 13.15 -5.38
C ASN A 212 14.40 13.38 -6.30
N LEU A 213 15.37 14.16 -5.83
CA LEU A 213 16.71 14.21 -6.42
C LEU A 213 17.70 13.63 -5.42
N ILE A 214 18.23 12.45 -5.70
CA ILE A 214 19.12 11.72 -4.80
C ILE A 214 20.56 11.93 -5.24
N TYR A 215 21.38 12.42 -4.32
CA TYR A 215 22.84 12.35 -4.40
C TYR A 215 23.33 11.37 -3.36
N GLU A 216 24.11 10.38 -3.79
CA GLU A 216 24.64 9.36 -2.89
C GLU A 216 26.11 9.05 -3.19
N ASN A 217 26.89 8.97 -2.12
CA ASN A 217 28.23 8.44 -2.13
C ASN A 217 28.40 7.49 -0.92
N LYS A 218 29.63 6.98 -0.71
CA LYS A 218 29.91 6.02 0.36
C LYS A 218 29.70 6.55 1.79
N TYR A 219 29.56 7.87 1.97
CA TYR A 219 29.50 8.51 3.30
C TYR A 219 28.17 9.17 3.58
N ILE A 220 27.57 9.78 2.56
CA ILE A 220 26.40 10.61 2.73
C ILE A 220 25.42 10.39 1.58
N ARG A 221 24.16 10.41 1.90
CA ARG A 221 23.03 10.46 0.99
C ARG A 221 22.22 11.72 1.28
N VAL A 222 21.97 12.53 0.26
CA VAL A 222 21.18 13.76 0.35
C VAL A 222 20.04 13.67 -0.65
N VAL A 223 18.82 13.92 -0.18
CA VAL A 223 17.60 13.81 -1.00
C VAL A 223 16.72 15.04 -0.75
N PRO A 224 16.89 16.13 -1.48
CA PRO A 224 15.81 17.10 -1.60
C PRO A 224 14.63 16.46 -2.31
N PHE A 225 13.44 16.72 -1.81
CA PHE A 225 12.21 16.18 -2.37
C PHE A 225 11.08 17.19 -2.33
N ILE A 226 10.05 16.94 -3.13
CA ILE A 226 8.79 17.64 -3.05
C ILE A 226 7.64 16.64 -3.18
N TRP A 227 6.73 16.69 -2.23
CA TRP A 227 5.41 16.12 -2.36
C TRP A 227 4.46 17.17 -2.89
N PHE A 228 3.66 16.84 -3.88
CA PHE A 228 2.62 17.75 -4.37
C PHE A 228 1.35 17.01 -4.73
N TYR A 229 0.26 17.62 -4.37
CA TYR A 229 -1.08 17.20 -4.73
C TYR A 229 -1.77 18.39 -5.41
N PRO A 230 -1.96 18.35 -6.74
CA PRO A 230 -2.48 19.47 -7.49
C PRO A 230 -3.76 20.04 -6.87
N LYS A 231 -3.82 21.36 -6.75
CA LYS A 231 -4.93 22.10 -6.14
C LYS A 231 -5.11 21.93 -4.62
N ASN A 232 -4.23 21.21 -3.92
CA ASN A 232 -4.34 20.98 -2.48
C ASN A 232 -3.10 21.45 -1.71
N PHE A 233 -1.92 20.91 -2.00
CA PHE A 233 -0.70 21.29 -1.29
C PHE A 233 0.57 21.02 -2.10
N ASN A 234 1.63 21.72 -1.69
CA ASN A 234 3.02 21.43 -2.03
C ASN A 234 3.80 21.35 -0.73
N ALA A 235 4.60 20.29 -0.56
CA ALA A 235 5.39 20.06 0.64
C ALA A 235 6.83 19.73 0.22
N PRO A 236 7.69 20.74 0.04
CA PRO A 236 9.11 20.54 -0.15
C PRO A 236 9.76 20.06 1.14
N GLY A 237 10.83 19.29 1.02
CA GLY A 237 11.61 18.85 2.17
C GLY A 237 12.95 18.27 1.72
N PHE A 238 13.73 17.80 2.67
CA PHE A 238 14.97 17.10 2.39
C PHE A 238 15.25 16.01 3.43
N GLU A 239 16.01 15.00 3.01
CA GLU A 239 16.55 13.95 3.84
C GLU A 239 18.07 13.99 3.74
N ILE A 240 18.77 13.91 4.85
CA ILE A 240 20.20 13.68 4.91
C ILE A 240 20.45 12.42 5.73
N THR A 241 21.14 11.45 5.13
CA THR A 241 21.58 10.23 5.83
C THR A 241 23.10 10.20 5.84
N HIS A 242 23.69 10.04 7.02
CA HIS A 242 25.11 9.79 7.20
C HIS A 242 25.31 8.36 7.71
N ASP A 243 26.29 7.64 7.12
CA ASP A 243 26.55 6.24 7.44
C ASP A 243 28.03 6.07 7.81
N THR A 244 28.29 5.61 9.00
CA THR A 244 29.66 5.40 9.51
C THR A 244 30.33 4.13 9.01
N LYS A 245 29.61 3.24 8.32
CA LYS A 245 30.15 1.97 7.80
C LYS A 245 31.42 2.16 6.97
N SER A 246 31.53 3.28 6.28
CA SER A 246 32.71 3.59 5.44
C SER A 246 33.95 4.03 6.23
N TYR A 247 33.78 4.45 7.47
CA TYR A 247 34.89 4.94 8.34
C TYR A 247 35.37 3.89 9.33
N TRP A 248 34.43 3.11 9.87
CA TRP A 248 34.70 2.16 10.93
C TRP A 248 34.83 0.75 10.35
N LYS A 249 36.00 0.17 10.50
CA LYS A 249 36.28 -1.23 10.13
C LYS A 249 35.78 -2.22 11.20
N THR A 250 34.80 -1.83 12.01
CA THR A 250 34.23 -2.63 13.08
C THR A 250 32.83 -3.09 12.72
N ASP A 251 32.28 -4.07 13.45
CA ASP A 251 30.90 -4.53 13.32
C ASP A 251 29.85 -3.50 13.75
N TRP A 252 30.30 -2.38 14.30
CA TRP A 252 29.44 -1.28 14.72
C TRP A 252 29.17 -0.33 13.54
N ARG A 253 27.89 -0.08 13.29
CA ARG A 253 27.40 0.87 12.29
C ARG A 253 26.47 1.87 12.94
N ILE A 254 26.73 3.14 12.75
CA ILE A 254 25.80 4.22 13.11
C ILE A 254 25.28 4.82 11.82
N GLN A 255 23.97 4.82 11.67
CA GLN A 255 23.27 5.50 10.57
C GLN A 255 22.36 6.55 11.20
N THR A 256 22.53 7.80 10.82
CA THR A 256 21.70 8.92 11.26
C THR A 256 20.97 9.48 10.04
N THR A 257 19.66 9.59 10.13
CA THR A 257 18.81 10.20 9.09
C THR A 257 18.10 11.41 9.70
N PHE A 258 18.18 12.51 9.00
CA PHE A 258 17.51 13.75 9.37
C PHE A 258 16.53 14.13 8.26
N TYR A 259 15.32 14.53 8.65
CA TYR A 259 14.27 15.02 7.76
C TYR A 259 13.88 16.45 8.15
N ALA A 260 13.64 17.31 7.18
CA ALA A 260 13.08 18.63 7.37
C ALA A 260 12.17 19.03 6.20
#